data_108a33fea91c09845bf1630be78c5a06
#
_entry.id   108a33fea91c09845bf1630be78c5a06
#
_cell.length_a   1.000
_cell.length_b   1.000
_cell.length_c   1.000
_cell.angle_alpha   90.00
_cell.angle_beta   90.00
_cell.angle_gamma   90.00
#
_symmetry.space_group_name_H-M   'P 1'
#
loop_
_entity.id
_entity.type
_entity.pdbx_description
1 polymer ?
#
loop_
_entity_poly.entity_id
_entity_poly.type
_entity_poly.pdbx_seq_one_letter_code
_entity_poly.pdbx_strand_id
1 'polypeptide(L)'
;MKKQEFILEVTNIAKENGAKVSQEGVKQVIAAMEEVIGQVVAAQDEVAFAGIKISTREQAAKSGVSKMKDVETEWSTPAMIVPTVKFLKSKKTELSVEI
;
A
#
# COMPACT_ATOMS: atom_id res chain seq x y z
N MET A 1 -14.51 1.94 6.91
CA MET A 1 -15.07 1.23 5.74
C MET A 1 -14.41 -0.13 5.62
N LYS A 2 -15.20 -1.18 5.53
CA LYS A 2 -14.70 -2.53 5.32
C LYS A 2 -14.45 -2.78 3.83
N LYS A 3 -13.66 -3.80 3.51
CA LYS A 3 -13.34 -4.14 2.11
C LYS A 3 -14.58 -4.36 1.25
N GLN A 4 -15.61 -5.02 1.79
CA GLN A 4 -16.87 -5.25 1.08
C GLN A 4 -17.60 -3.95 0.75
N GLU A 5 -17.62 -3.00 1.69
CA GLU A 5 -18.20 -1.68 1.47
C GLU A 5 -17.43 -0.91 0.40
N PHE A 6 -16.11 -1.01 0.43
CA PHE A 6 -15.26 -0.41 -0.60
C PHE A 6 -15.56 -0.98 -1.98
N ILE A 7 -15.71 -2.30 -2.10
CA ILE A 7 -16.04 -2.96 -3.36
C ILE A 7 -17.40 -2.49 -3.88
N LEU A 8 -18.39 -2.37 -2.99
CA LEU A 8 -19.71 -1.88 -3.35
C LEU A 8 -19.66 -0.45 -3.89
N GLU A 9 -18.97 0.44 -3.19
CA GLU A 9 -18.81 1.84 -3.62
C GLU A 9 -18.11 1.96 -4.97
N VAL A 10 -17.02 1.22 -5.16
CA VAL A 10 -16.30 1.19 -6.44
C VAL A 10 -17.22 0.69 -7.56
N THR A 11 -17.98 -0.36 -7.30
CA THR A 11 -18.91 -0.92 -8.28
C THR A 11 -19.98 0.10 -8.68
N ASN A 12 -20.55 0.79 -7.70
CA ASN A 12 -21.60 1.79 -7.93
C ASN A 12 -21.08 2.97 -8.76
N ILE A 13 -19.91 3.49 -8.42
CA ILE A 13 -19.29 4.61 -9.13
C ILE A 13 -18.91 4.18 -10.56
N ALA A 14 -18.38 2.97 -10.73
CA ALA A 14 -18.05 2.46 -12.06
C ALA A 14 -19.30 2.35 -12.94
N LYS A 15 -20.43 1.89 -12.40
CA LYS A 15 -21.70 1.82 -13.11
C LYS A 15 -22.21 3.21 -13.48
N GLU A 16 -22.13 4.18 -12.56
CA GLU A 16 -22.47 5.58 -12.84
C GLU A 16 -21.65 6.15 -13.98
N ASN A 17 -20.40 5.71 -14.12
CA ASN A 17 -19.49 6.12 -15.20
C ASN A 17 -19.69 5.31 -16.48
N GLY A 18 -20.72 4.46 -16.54
CA GLY A 18 -21.07 3.71 -17.74
C GLY A 18 -20.43 2.33 -17.88
N ALA A 19 -19.69 1.87 -16.87
CA ALA A 19 -19.08 0.55 -16.91
C ALA A 19 -20.11 -0.54 -16.63
N LYS A 20 -20.01 -1.65 -17.36
CA LYS A 20 -20.85 -2.82 -17.16
C LYS A 20 -20.10 -3.83 -16.27
N VAL A 21 -20.15 -3.62 -14.98
CA VAL A 21 -19.43 -4.45 -14.00
C VAL A 21 -20.36 -4.92 -12.91
N SER A 22 -20.03 -6.08 -12.31
CA SER A 22 -20.70 -6.62 -11.13
C SER A 22 -19.76 -6.50 -9.92
N GLN A 23 -20.30 -6.63 -8.71
CA GLN A 23 -19.49 -6.67 -7.50
C GLN A 23 -18.46 -7.81 -7.56
N GLU A 24 -18.86 -8.97 -8.07
CA GLU A 24 -17.95 -10.11 -8.23
C GLU A 24 -16.81 -9.79 -9.21
N GLY A 25 -17.11 -9.14 -10.33
CA GLY A 25 -16.10 -8.69 -11.28
C GLY A 25 -15.13 -7.71 -10.67
N VAL A 26 -15.62 -6.74 -9.92
CA VAL A 26 -14.79 -5.75 -9.21
C VAL A 26 -13.92 -6.43 -8.17
N LYS A 27 -14.46 -7.38 -7.41
CA LYS A 27 -13.71 -8.15 -6.44
C LYS A 27 -12.56 -8.90 -7.09
N GLN A 28 -12.79 -9.53 -8.23
CA GLN A 28 -11.75 -10.23 -8.98
C GLN A 28 -10.66 -9.29 -9.51
N VAL A 29 -11.05 -8.10 -9.98
CA VAL A 29 -10.10 -7.08 -10.44
C VAL A 29 -9.22 -6.60 -9.28
N ILE A 30 -9.81 -6.34 -8.12
CA ILE A 30 -9.07 -5.92 -6.93
C ILE A 30 -8.08 -7.01 -6.49
N ALA A 31 -8.49 -8.28 -6.51
CA ALA A 31 -7.62 -9.39 -6.20
C ALA A 31 -6.44 -9.48 -7.18
N ALA A 32 -6.69 -9.26 -8.46
CA ALA A 32 -5.64 -9.22 -9.48
C ALA A 32 -4.69 -8.04 -9.26
N MET A 33 -5.20 -6.88 -8.85
CA MET A 33 -4.38 -5.72 -8.50
C MET A 33 -3.45 -6.02 -7.32
N GLU A 34 -3.95 -6.68 -6.30
CA GLU A 34 -3.13 -7.09 -5.14
C GLU A 34 -1.97 -7.99 -5.59
N GLU A 35 -2.22 -8.92 -6.50
CA GLU A 35 -1.19 -9.80 -7.03
C GLU A 35 -0.13 -9.04 -7.84
N VAL A 36 -0.57 -8.13 -8.73
CA VAL A 36 0.34 -7.31 -9.53
C VAL A 36 1.18 -6.39 -8.65
N ILE A 37 0.58 -5.79 -7.62
CA ILE A 37 1.30 -4.96 -6.65
C ILE A 37 2.39 -5.79 -5.96
N GLY A 38 2.09 -7.02 -5.57
CA GLY A 38 3.09 -7.92 -5.01
C GLY A 38 4.25 -8.19 -5.95
N GLN A 39 3.98 -8.37 -7.24
CA GLN A 39 5.01 -8.55 -8.25
C GLN A 39 5.88 -7.31 -8.44
N VAL A 40 5.26 -6.12 -8.44
CA VAL A 40 5.98 -4.84 -8.55
C VAL A 40 6.94 -4.66 -7.37
N VAL A 41 6.48 -4.94 -6.16
CA VAL A 41 7.31 -4.85 -4.95
C VAL A 41 8.46 -5.87 -5.01
N ALA A 42 8.19 -7.10 -5.40
CA ALA A 42 9.22 -8.14 -5.52
C ALA A 42 10.29 -7.79 -6.55
N ALA A 43 9.92 -7.12 -7.63
CA ALA A 43 10.85 -6.67 -8.67
C ALA A 43 11.57 -5.36 -8.29
N GLN A 44 11.27 -4.77 -7.14
CA GLN A 44 11.78 -3.45 -6.71
C GLN A 44 11.48 -2.35 -7.74
N ASP A 45 10.36 -2.50 -8.41
CA ASP A 45 9.85 -1.55 -9.38
C ASP A 45 8.87 -0.59 -8.69
N GLU A 46 8.28 0.31 -9.43
CA GLU A 46 7.29 1.23 -8.90
C GLU A 46 6.11 1.35 -9.85
N VAL A 47 4.96 1.65 -9.29
CA VAL A 47 3.74 1.90 -10.05
C VAL A 47 2.97 3.05 -9.44
N ALA A 48 2.44 3.92 -10.29
CA ALA A 48 1.57 5.01 -9.88
C ALA A 48 0.19 4.82 -10.49
N PHE A 49 -0.85 4.85 -9.66
CA PHE A 49 -2.24 4.76 -10.11
C PHE A 49 -3.18 5.33 -9.04
N ALA A 50 -4.37 5.74 -9.44
CA ALA A 50 -5.40 6.26 -8.52
C ALA A 50 -4.89 7.38 -7.59
N GLY A 51 -3.87 8.13 -8.02
CA GLY A 51 -3.29 9.23 -7.25
C GLY A 51 -2.32 8.78 -6.16
N ILE A 52 -1.93 7.51 -6.14
CA ILE A 52 -0.93 6.98 -5.21
C ILE A 52 0.26 6.41 -5.97
N LYS A 53 1.37 6.29 -5.28
CA LYS A 53 2.58 5.65 -5.80
C LYS A 53 3.00 4.55 -4.87
N ILE A 54 3.17 3.35 -5.41
CA ILE A 54 3.69 2.18 -4.70
C ILE A 54 5.12 1.98 -5.17
N SER A 55 6.05 1.94 -4.23
CA SER A 55 7.47 1.74 -4.50
C SER A 55 8.11 0.94 -3.37
N THR A 56 9.41 0.79 -3.42
CA THR A 56 10.17 0.15 -2.36
C THR A 56 11.26 1.09 -1.87
N ARG A 57 11.68 0.90 -0.64
CA ARG A 57 12.83 1.59 -0.07
C ARG A 57 13.73 0.58 0.63
N GLU A 58 14.99 0.88 0.68
CA GLU A 58 15.95 0.10 1.44
C GLU A 58 15.96 0.58 2.89
N GLN A 59 15.77 -0.35 3.80
CA GLN A 59 15.91 -0.10 5.23
C GLN A 59 17.26 -0.65 5.67
N ALA A 60 18.14 0.22 6.18
CA ALA A 60 19.45 -0.18 6.64
C ALA A 60 19.35 -1.15 7.81
N ALA A 61 20.33 -2.06 7.89
CA ALA A 61 20.48 -2.93 9.03
C ALA A 61 20.70 -2.11 10.30
N LYS A 62 20.07 -2.53 11.38
CA LYS A 62 20.21 -1.89 12.70
C LYS A 62 20.63 -2.91 13.72
N SER A 63 21.44 -2.48 14.67
CA SER A 63 21.84 -3.32 15.78
C SER A 63 21.98 -2.46 17.03
N GLY A 64 21.91 -3.08 18.19
CA GLY A 64 22.06 -2.37 19.44
C GLY A 64 22.10 -3.33 20.63
N VAL A 65 22.26 -2.76 21.79
CA VAL A 65 22.24 -3.49 23.06
C VAL A 65 21.09 -2.95 23.90
N SER A 66 20.22 -3.85 24.32
CA SER A 66 19.15 -3.53 25.26
C SER A 66 19.54 -3.97 26.64
N LYS A 67 19.47 -3.06 27.62
CA LYS A 67 19.78 -3.36 29.01
C LYS A 67 18.47 -3.31 29.82
N MET A 68 18.10 -4.44 30.38
CA MET A 68 16.90 -4.56 31.20
C MET A 68 17.20 -5.41 32.43
N LYS A 69 16.93 -4.89 33.64
CA LYS A 69 17.16 -5.59 34.89
C LYS A 69 18.57 -6.16 35.02
N ASP A 70 19.60 -5.37 34.68
CA ASP A 70 21.01 -5.72 34.71
C ASP A 70 21.40 -6.85 33.73
N VAL A 71 20.51 -7.18 32.79
CA VAL A 71 20.81 -8.13 31.71
C VAL A 71 20.98 -7.37 30.41
N GLU A 72 22.15 -7.54 29.76
CA GLU A 72 22.40 -6.99 28.43
C GLU A 72 21.94 -7.99 27.37
N THR A 73 21.11 -7.54 26.44
CA THR A 73 20.67 -8.34 25.31
C THR A 73 21.06 -7.65 24.02
N GLU A 74 21.83 -8.31 23.19
CA GLU A 74 22.16 -7.83 21.85
C GLU A 74 20.99 -8.11 20.93
N TRP A 75 20.64 -7.13 20.10
CA TRP A 75 19.62 -7.29 19.08
C TRP A 75 20.14 -6.79 17.74
N SER A 76 19.65 -7.39 16.66
CA SER A 76 19.99 -6.94 15.32
C SER A 76 18.79 -7.11 14.41
N THR A 77 18.63 -6.16 13.50
CA THR A 77 17.63 -6.22 12.43
C THR A 77 18.38 -6.21 11.11
N PRO A 78 18.16 -7.20 10.22
CA PRO A 78 18.83 -7.22 8.93
C PRO A 78 18.38 -6.07 8.03
N ALA A 79 19.18 -5.72 7.04
CA ALA A 79 18.77 -4.82 5.98
C ALA A 79 17.59 -5.43 5.22
N MET A 80 16.60 -4.61 4.90
CA MET A 80 15.36 -5.08 4.25
C MET A 80 14.95 -4.13 3.13
N ILE A 81 14.29 -4.69 2.12
CA ILE A 81 13.55 -3.90 1.14
C ILE A 81 12.10 -3.85 1.62
N VAL A 82 11.60 -2.65 1.85
CA VAL A 82 10.29 -2.43 2.44
C VAL A 82 9.37 -1.75 1.43
N PRO A 83 8.15 -2.24 1.23
CA PRO A 83 7.19 -1.56 0.38
C PRO A 83 6.75 -0.24 1.01
N THR A 84 6.54 0.77 0.19
CA THR A 84 6.02 2.06 0.63
C THR A 84 4.89 2.50 -0.28
N VAL A 85 3.91 3.18 0.31
CA VAL A 85 2.77 3.75 -0.42
C VAL A 85 2.66 5.22 -0.04
N LYS A 86 2.60 6.10 -1.04
CA LYS A 86 2.46 7.54 -0.84
C LYS A 86 1.47 8.11 -1.84
N PHE A 87 0.73 9.13 -1.42
CA PHE A 87 -0.04 9.92 -2.37
C PHE A 87 0.89 10.74 -3.24
N LEU A 88 0.58 10.86 -4.53
CA LEU A 88 1.26 11.79 -5.41
C LEU A 88 1.04 13.22 -4.89
N LYS A 89 2.04 14.08 -5.06
CA LYS A 89 2.00 15.44 -4.51
C LYS A 89 0.75 16.21 -4.94
N SER A 90 0.38 16.15 -6.20
CA SER A 90 -0.83 16.79 -6.72
C SER A 90 -2.09 16.24 -6.08
N LYS A 91 -2.19 14.91 -5.92
CA LYS A 91 -3.34 14.26 -5.31
C LYS A 91 -3.41 14.52 -3.82
N LYS A 92 -2.26 14.54 -3.14
CA LYS A 92 -2.19 14.88 -1.72
C LYS A 92 -2.70 16.30 -1.47
N THR A 93 -2.32 17.25 -2.29
CA THR A 93 -2.78 18.64 -2.20
C THR A 93 -4.28 18.74 -2.46
N GLU A 94 -4.78 18.03 -3.49
CA GLU A 94 -6.21 17.99 -3.83
C GLU A 94 -7.06 17.42 -2.69
N LEU A 95 -6.57 16.35 -2.02
CA LEU A 95 -7.32 15.68 -0.95
C LEU A 95 -7.12 16.31 0.43
N SER A 96 -6.14 17.20 0.59
CA SER A 96 -5.90 17.85 1.87
C SER A 96 -6.99 18.88 2.16
N VAL A 97 -7.47 18.88 3.40
CA VAL A 97 -8.53 19.77 3.85
C VAL A 97 -8.01 20.64 4.98
N GLU A 98 -8.22 21.94 4.86
CA GLU A 98 -7.89 22.89 5.91
C GLU A 98 -8.91 22.77 7.06
N ILE A 99 -8.42 22.69 8.27
CA ILE A 99 -9.25 22.56 9.48
C ILE A 99 -9.18 23.82 10.34
#